data_6e7a616edda19ff67301da4a993bb2a0
#
_entry.id   6e7a616edda19ff67301da4a993bb2a0
#
_cell.length_a   1.000
_cell.length_b   1.000
_cell.length_c   1.000
_cell.angle_alpha   90.00
_cell.angle_beta   90.00
_cell.angle_gamma   90.00
#
_symmetry.space_group_name_H-M   'P 1'
#
loop_
_entity.id
_entity.type
_entity.pdbx_description
1 polymer ?
#
loop_
_entity_poly.entity_id
_entity_poly.type
_entity_poly.pdbx_seq_one_letter_code
_entity_poly.pdbx_strand_id
1 'polypeptide(L)'
;FDLEKPFTAEELTKIEAEMKKIVKEGIPLESYEMSPEDAIKTLEEQGEIYKVELCQEHAEKGEPISFYKQGEFSDLCAGPHLMTTAPVKAFKLLSCTGAYWRGSEKNKMLSRVYATAFPKASQLEEHLKALEDAKMRDHNKLGRELELFTTVDYIGQGLPIMLPKGAKVIQLLQRWIEDEEEKRGYLLTKTPYMAKSDLYKISGHWDHYRDGMFVLGDPDDETKECLALRPMTCP
;
A
#
# COMPACT_ATOMS: atom_id res chain seq x y z
N PHE A 1 11.51 8.29 -7.80
CA PHE A 1 12.37 8.93 -8.79
C PHE A 1 11.54 9.60 -9.87
N ASP A 2 11.91 10.82 -10.26
CA ASP A 2 11.32 11.50 -11.40
C ASP A 2 12.09 11.12 -12.66
N LEU A 3 11.57 10.14 -13.40
CA LEU A 3 12.16 9.58 -14.59
C LEU A 3 11.18 9.63 -15.76
N GLU A 4 11.68 9.76 -16.98
CA GLU A 4 10.86 9.64 -18.18
C GLU A 4 10.27 8.22 -18.36
N LYS A 5 11.03 7.21 -17.95
CA LYS A 5 10.63 5.80 -17.98
C LYS A 5 11.08 5.08 -16.70
N PRO A 6 10.27 4.16 -16.16
CA PRO A 6 10.68 3.32 -15.03
C PRO A 6 11.94 2.51 -15.36
N PHE A 7 12.76 2.24 -14.34
CA PHE A 7 13.91 1.36 -14.49
C PHE A 7 13.52 -0.04 -14.97
N THR A 8 14.27 -0.54 -15.93
CA THR A 8 14.17 -1.92 -16.40
C THR A 8 14.80 -2.91 -15.41
N ALA A 9 14.52 -4.21 -15.54
CA ALA A 9 15.13 -5.25 -14.71
C ALA A 9 16.67 -5.29 -14.85
N GLU A 10 17.20 -4.98 -16.04
CA GLU A 10 18.65 -4.91 -16.27
C GLU A 10 19.27 -3.73 -15.53
N GLU A 11 18.62 -2.56 -15.54
CA GLU A 11 19.07 -1.37 -14.82
C GLU A 11 19.00 -1.59 -13.31
N LEU A 12 17.93 -2.19 -12.78
CA LEU A 12 17.86 -2.58 -11.37
C LEU A 12 19.00 -3.51 -10.97
N THR A 13 19.40 -4.44 -11.85
CA THR A 13 20.53 -5.34 -11.59
C THR A 13 21.86 -4.56 -11.51
N LYS A 14 22.07 -3.56 -12.36
CA LYS A 14 23.25 -2.68 -12.32
C LYS A 14 23.27 -1.83 -11.05
N ILE A 15 22.13 -1.24 -10.70
CA ILE A 15 21.96 -0.46 -9.46
C ILE A 15 22.26 -1.34 -8.23
N GLU A 16 21.72 -2.55 -8.17
CA GLU A 16 21.98 -3.50 -7.08
C GLU A 16 23.47 -3.86 -6.96
N ALA A 17 24.17 -4.00 -8.09
CA ALA A 17 25.60 -4.28 -8.09
C ALA A 17 26.40 -3.08 -7.53
N GLU A 18 26.00 -1.85 -7.82
CA GLU A 18 26.63 -0.65 -7.27
C GLU A 18 26.34 -0.48 -5.78
N MET A 19 25.09 -0.72 -5.35
CA MET A 19 24.73 -0.75 -3.94
C MET A 19 25.56 -1.77 -3.14
N LYS A 20 25.89 -2.92 -3.72
CA LYS A 20 26.75 -3.93 -3.07
C LYS A 20 28.19 -3.42 -2.85
N LYS A 21 28.70 -2.55 -3.72
CA LYS A 21 30.02 -1.91 -3.51
C LYS A 21 29.94 -0.90 -2.36
N ILE A 22 28.94 -0.02 -2.36
CA ILE A 22 28.72 0.97 -1.30
C ILE A 22 28.58 0.30 0.07
N VAL A 23 27.86 -0.81 0.16
CA VAL A 23 27.72 -1.58 1.40
C VAL A 23 29.06 -2.11 1.90
N LYS A 24 29.94 -2.60 0.98
CA LYS A 24 31.28 -3.11 1.35
C LYS A 24 32.21 -2.03 1.89
N GLU A 25 32.02 -0.77 1.48
CA GLU A 25 32.82 0.36 1.95
C GLU A 25 32.51 0.69 3.41
N GLY A 26 31.35 0.29 3.93
CA GLY A 26 30.99 0.52 5.33
C GLY A 26 30.82 2.00 5.69
N ILE A 27 30.29 2.80 4.77
CA ILE A 27 30.20 4.27 4.90
C ILE A 27 29.32 4.63 6.10
N PRO A 28 29.75 5.56 6.98
CA PRO A 28 28.92 6.10 8.05
C PRO A 28 27.69 6.81 7.49
N LEU A 29 26.58 6.73 8.25
CA LEU A 29 25.34 7.45 8.02
C LEU A 29 25.19 8.46 9.15
N GLU A 30 25.32 9.72 8.84
CA GLU A 30 25.33 10.83 9.81
C GLU A 30 24.06 11.67 9.65
N SER A 31 23.29 11.81 10.73
CA SER A 31 22.13 12.69 10.74
C SER A 31 22.55 14.12 11.12
N TYR A 32 21.93 15.10 10.49
CA TYR A 32 22.04 16.50 10.86
C TYR A 32 20.75 17.24 10.56
N GLU A 33 20.54 18.36 11.23
CA GLU A 33 19.38 19.22 11.02
C GLU A 33 19.80 20.51 10.30
N MET A 34 18.88 21.03 9.51
CA MET A 34 19.01 22.33 8.85
C MET A 34 17.86 23.24 9.22
N SER A 35 18.09 24.54 9.17
CA SER A 35 16.98 25.49 9.20
C SER A 35 16.05 25.28 8.00
N PRO A 36 14.73 25.51 8.13
CA PRO A 36 13.82 25.41 6.99
C PRO A 36 14.26 26.23 5.79
N GLU A 37 14.79 27.43 6.03
CA GLU A 37 15.24 28.33 4.98
C GLU A 37 16.45 27.78 4.23
N ASP A 38 17.45 27.26 4.96
CA ASP A 38 18.65 26.67 4.35
C ASP A 38 18.33 25.35 3.62
N ALA A 39 17.43 24.53 4.20
CA ALA A 39 16.99 23.27 3.59
C ALA A 39 16.28 23.52 2.25
N ILE A 40 15.31 24.43 2.22
CA ILE A 40 14.58 24.80 1.01
C ILE A 40 15.55 25.32 -0.05
N LYS A 41 16.39 26.27 0.32
CA LYS A 41 17.38 26.85 -0.61
C LYS A 41 18.31 25.78 -1.21
N THR A 42 18.84 24.89 -0.36
CA THR A 42 19.74 23.82 -0.81
C THR A 42 19.04 22.88 -1.79
N LEU A 43 17.80 22.50 -1.51
CA LEU A 43 17.02 21.60 -2.37
C LEU A 43 16.55 22.27 -3.67
N GLU A 44 16.26 23.57 -3.65
CA GLU A 44 15.98 24.37 -4.87
C GLU A 44 17.21 24.42 -5.78
N GLU A 45 18.39 24.67 -5.23
CA GLU A 45 19.65 24.67 -5.99
C GLU A 45 19.97 23.30 -6.62
N GLN A 46 19.50 22.21 -5.98
CA GLN A 46 19.63 20.84 -6.49
C GLN A 46 18.50 20.45 -7.47
N GLY A 47 17.46 21.27 -7.62
CA GLY A 47 16.31 20.98 -8.47
C GLY A 47 15.33 19.93 -7.89
N GLU A 48 15.37 19.69 -6.59
CA GLU A 48 14.59 18.69 -5.87
C GLU A 48 13.19 19.21 -5.48
N ILE A 49 12.37 19.51 -6.49
CA ILE A 49 11.07 20.18 -6.33
C ILE A 49 10.12 19.49 -5.35
N TYR A 50 10.07 18.16 -5.32
CA TYR A 50 9.21 17.39 -4.41
C TYR A 50 9.68 17.46 -2.96
N LYS A 51 10.98 17.53 -2.74
CA LYS A 51 11.57 17.68 -1.41
C LYS A 51 11.40 19.09 -0.87
N VAL A 52 11.46 20.10 -1.75
CA VAL A 52 11.12 21.50 -1.40
C VAL A 52 9.69 21.59 -0.86
N GLU A 53 8.72 20.99 -1.57
CA GLU A 53 7.32 20.94 -1.13
C GLU A 53 7.17 20.28 0.25
N LEU A 54 7.87 19.17 0.50
CA LEU A 54 7.86 18.50 1.80
C LEU A 54 8.48 19.37 2.91
N CYS A 55 9.60 20.05 2.63
CA CYS A 55 10.23 20.94 3.61
C CYS A 55 9.33 22.13 3.96
N GLN A 56 8.61 22.70 3.02
CA GLN A 56 7.66 23.77 3.26
C GLN A 56 6.55 23.33 4.21
N GLU A 57 5.98 22.14 4.00
CA GLU A 57 4.95 21.58 4.90
C GLU A 57 5.44 21.29 6.31
N HIS A 58 6.67 20.75 6.45
CA HIS A 58 7.28 20.51 7.75
C HIS A 58 7.57 21.83 8.46
N ALA A 59 8.04 22.85 7.72
CA ALA A 59 8.27 24.19 8.27
C ALA A 59 6.98 24.84 8.78
N GLU A 60 5.87 24.73 8.04
CA GLU A 60 4.55 25.24 8.46
C GLU A 60 4.04 24.58 9.75
N LYS A 61 4.36 23.32 9.96
CA LYS A 61 4.01 22.56 11.17
C LYS A 61 4.97 22.80 12.33
N GLY A 62 6.09 23.51 12.10
CA GLY A 62 7.14 23.70 13.10
C GLY A 62 7.93 22.43 13.41
N GLU A 63 7.95 21.46 12.49
CA GLU A 63 8.68 20.21 12.64
C GLU A 63 10.15 20.40 12.23
N PRO A 64 11.11 19.69 12.86
CA PRO A 64 12.51 19.76 12.50
C PRO A 64 12.73 19.15 11.09
N ILE A 65 13.61 19.78 10.32
CA ILE A 65 14.02 19.27 9.00
C ILE A 65 15.38 18.59 9.13
N SER A 66 15.38 17.28 8.99
CA SER A 66 16.57 16.47 9.15
C SER A 66 17.02 15.84 7.83
N PHE A 67 18.32 15.66 7.73
CA PHE A 67 19.03 15.07 6.61
C PHE A 67 19.90 13.92 7.09
N TYR A 68 20.20 12.99 6.19
CA TYR A 68 21.21 11.96 6.39
C TYR A 68 22.28 12.07 5.32
N LYS A 69 23.53 12.06 5.78
CA LYS A 69 24.72 12.09 4.92
C LYS A 69 25.36 10.72 4.86
N GLN A 70 25.72 10.29 3.65
CA GLN A 70 26.43 9.06 3.36
C GLN A 70 27.60 9.37 2.43
N GLY A 71 28.78 9.57 2.98
CA GLY A 71 29.92 10.06 2.21
C GLY A 71 29.63 11.47 1.65
N GLU A 72 29.69 11.62 0.33
CA GLU A 72 29.38 12.88 -0.35
C GLU A 72 27.86 13.04 -0.65
N PHE A 73 27.08 11.97 -0.57
CA PHE A 73 25.64 12.00 -0.79
C PHE A 73 24.89 12.41 0.48
N SER A 74 23.95 13.33 0.34
CA SER A 74 23.08 13.76 1.43
C SER A 74 21.64 13.89 0.94
N ASP A 75 20.68 13.47 1.76
CA ASP A 75 19.28 13.55 1.40
C ASP A 75 18.37 13.83 2.60
N LEU A 76 17.21 14.43 2.30
CA LEU A 76 16.13 14.69 3.27
C LEU A 76 15.58 13.36 3.82
N CYS A 77 15.67 13.16 5.13
CA CYS A 77 15.10 11.99 5.77
C CYS A 77 14.88 12.19 7.27
N ALA A 78 13.72 11.76 7.76
CA ALA A 78 13.40 11.78 9.18
C ALA A 78 14.12 10.67 9.99
N GLY A 79 14.62 9.63 9.33
CA GLY A 79 15.26 8.51 10.00
C GLY A 79 14.28 7.65 10.82
N PRO A 80 14.77 6.86 11.79
CA PRO A 80 16.20 6.59 12.03
C PRO A 80 16.82 5.69 10.97
N HIS A 81 18.15 5.84 10.76
CA HIS A 81 18.95 4.97 9.91
C HIS A 81 19.94 4.14 10.70
N LEU A 82 20.55 3.16 10.03
CA LEU A 82 21.73 2.46 10.56
C LEU A 82 22.90 3.45 10.74
N MET A 83 23.81 3.10 11.63
CA MET A 83 25.00 3.92 11.86
C MET A 83 25.99 3.88 10.68
N THR A 84 26.00 2.77 9.94
CA THR A 84 26.86 2.57 8.75
C THR A 84 26.15 1.66 7.76
N THR A 85 26.62 1.59 6.52
CA THR A 85 26.10 0.66 5.49
C THR A 85 26.54 -0.80 5.73
N ALA A 86 27.59 -1.06 6.51
CA ALA A 86 28.19 -2.38 6.71
C ALA A 86 27.26 -3.50 7.20
N PRO A 87 26.25 -3.25 8.06
CA PRO A 87 25.32 -4.29 8.49
C PRO A 87 24.38 -4.80 7.40
N VAL A 88 24.19 -4.09 6.30
CA VAL A 88 23.28 -4.46 5.20
C VAL A 88 23.90 -5.56 4.36
N LYS A 89 23.80 -6.82 4.78
CA LYS A 89 24.47 -7.95 4.13
C LYS A 89 23.67 -8.61 3.01
N ALA A 90 22.36 -8.59 3.10
CA ALA A 90 21.49 -9.26 2.16
C ALA A 90 20.31 -8.33 1.78
N PHE A 91 20.26 -7.92 0.54
CA PHE A 91 19.18 -7.09 0.00
C PHE A 91 18.90 -7.45 -1.45
N LYS A 92 17.72 -7.09 -1.94
CA LYS A 92 17.27 -7.29 -3.31
C LYS A 92 16.39 -6.16 -3.78
N LEU A 93 16.64 -5.63 -4.97
CA LEU A 93 15.71 -4.77 -5.68
C LEU A 93 14.66 -5.65 -6.35
N LEU A 94 13.38 -5.44 -6.04
CA LEU A 94 12.29 -6.32 -6.44
C LEU A 94 11.62 -5.86 -7.73
N SER A 95 11.26 -4.58 -7.82
CA SER A 95 10.54 -4.03 -8.96
C SER A 95 10.65 -2.50 -9.02
N CYS A 96 10.33 -1.95 -10.20
CA CYS A 96 10.09 -0.53 -10.36
C CYS A 96 8.72 -0.34 -11.02
N THR A 97 7.86 0.46 -10.40
CA THR A 97 6.49 0.73 -10.88
C THR A 97 6.18 2.21 -10.85
N GLY A 98 5.19 2.63 -11.64
CA GLY A 98 4.65 3.99 -11.54
C GLY A 98 3.92 4.22 -10.21
N ALA A 99 4.06 5.42 -9.65
CA ALA A 99 3.33 5.87 -8.49
C ALA A 99 3.05 7.36 -8.60
N TYR A 100 1.80 7.76 -8.51
CA TYR A 100 1.45 9.18 -8.54
C TYR A 100 1.96 9.89 -7.28
N TRP A 101 2.52 11.09 -7.46
CA TRP A 101 2.90 11.93 -6.33
C TRP A 101 1.71 12.15 -5.40
N ARG A 102 1.89 11.91 -4.10
CA ARG A 102 0.84 11.96 -3.07
C ARG A 102 -0.39 11.09 -3.34
N GLY A 103 -0.26 10.05 -4.16
CA GLY A 103 -1.34 9.13 -4.47
C GLY A 103 -2.48 9.70 -5.34
N SER A 104 -2.34 10.89 -5.88
CA SER A 104 -3.36 11.54 -6.72
C SER A 104 -3.03 11.39 -8.20
N GLU A 105 -3.95 10.83 -8.98
CA GLU A 105 -3.82 10.71 -10.47
C GLU A 105 -3.73 12.08 -11.19
N LYS A 106 -4.05 13.17 -10.51
CA LYS A 106 -3.88 14.55 -11.04
C LYS A 106 -2.42 15.00 -10.99
N ASN A 107 -1.60 14.35 -10.17
CA ASN A 107 -0.20 14.67 -9.99
C ASN A 107 0.67 13.86 -10.96
N LYS A 108 1.94 14.27 -11.10
CA LYS A 108 2.90 13.57 -11.93
C LYS A 108 3.12 12.14 -11.45
N MET A 109 3.19 11.22 -12.39
CA MET A 109 3.59 9.85 -12.12
C MET A 109 5.09 9.77 -12.00
N LEU A 110 5.56 9.31 -10.84
CA LEU A 110 6.96 9.05 -10.52
C LEU A 110 7.26 7.56 -10.63
N SER A 111 8.54 7.20 -10.67
CA SER A 111 8.98 5.80 -10.61
C SER A 111 9.34 5.43 -9.18
N ARG A 112 8.74 4.35 -8.68
CA ARG A 112 8.99 3.81 -7.33
C ARG A 112 9.69 2.48 -7.41
N VAL A 113 10.88 2.41 -6.83
CA VAL A 113 11.64 1.15 -6.70
C VAL A 113 11.29 0.49 -5.37
N TYR A 114 10.93 -0.78 -5.45
CA TYR A 114 10.69 -1.63 -4.27
C TYR A 114 11.89 -2.52 -4.02
N ALA A 115 12.29 -2.59 -2.76
CA ALA A 115 13.43 -3.38 -2.32
C ALA A 115 13.14 -4.04 -0.97
N THR A 116 13.95 -5.04 -0.62
CA THR A 116 13.92 -5.68 0.68
C THR A 116 15.33 -5.96 1.17
N ALA A 117 15.54 -5.99 2.49
CA ALA A 117 16.82 -6.28 3.10
C ALA A 117 16.66 -7.14 4.35
N PHE A 118 17.63 -8.03 4.59
CA PHE A 118 17.65 -8.95 5.73
C PHE A 118 19.06 -9.00 6.33
N PRO A 119 19.20 -9.32 7.64
CA PRO A 119 20.48 -9.51 8.28
C PRO A 119 21.30 -10.67 7.72
N LYS A 120 20.62 -11.71 7.17
CA LYS A 120 21.25 -12.93 6.64
C LYS A 120 20.76 -13.25 5.23
N ALA A 121 21.65 -13.77 4.40
CA ALA A 121 21.32 -14.19 3.03
C ALA A 121 20.24 -15.28 3.01
N SER A 122 20.27 -16.25 3.95
CA SER A 122 19.25 -17.30 4.04
C SER A 122 17.85 -16.77 4.29
N GLN A 123 17.72 -15.70 5.08
CA GLN A 123 16.43 -15.06 5.32
C GLN A 123 15.91 -14.33 4.07
N LEU A 124 16.80 -13.71 3.31
CA LEU A 124 16.45 -13.12 2.02
C LEU A 124 15.98 -14.17 1.03
N GLU A 125 16.70 -15.30 0.92
CA GLU A 125 16.33 -16.41 0.04
C GLU A 125 14.95 -16.99 0.41
N GLU A 126 14.71 -17.22 1.71
CA GLU A 126 13.42 -17.68 2.21
C GLU A 126 12.29 -16.69 1.87
N HIS A 127 12.53 -15.39 2.05
CA HIS A 127 11.57 -14.35 1.71
C HIS A 127 11.28 -14.30 0.20
N LEU A 128 12.31 -14.36 -0.64
CA LEU A 128 12.13 -14.36 -2.10
C LEU A 128 11.37 -15.60 -2.57
N LYS A 129 11.64 -16.75 -1.98
CA LYS A 129 10.88 -17.98 -2.23
C LYS A 129 9.42 -17.84 -1.79
N ALA A 130 9.17 -17.25 -0.61
CA ALA A 130 7.80 -16.98 -0.15
C ALA A 130 7.03 -16.04 -1.08
N LEU A 131 7.70 -15.02 -1.65
CA LEU A 131 7.09 -14.14 -2.66
C LEU A 131 6.75 -14.89 -3.95
N GLU A 132 7.61 -15.79 -4.42
CA GLU A 132 7.33 -16.62 -5.59
C GLU A 132 6.18 -17.59 -5.33
N ASP A 133 6.20 -18.27 -4.18
CA ASP A 133 5.12 -19.14 -3.74
C ASP A 133 3.78 -18.38 -3.60
N ALA A 134 3.82 -17.11 -3.17
CA ALA A 134 2.63 -16.25 -3.11
C ALA A 134 2.05 -15.95 -4.49
N LYS A 135 2.89 -15.69 -5.50
CA LYS A 135 2.43 -15.51 -6.90
C LYS A 135 1.75 -16.78 -7.43
N MET A 136 2.28 -17.96 -7.07
CA MET A 136 1.67 -19.23 -7.47
C MET A 136 0.31 -19.48 -6.81
N ARG A 137 0.07 -18.87 -5.63
CA ARG A 137 -1.20 -18.95 -4.87
C ARG A 137 -2.14 -17.79 -5.13
N ASP A 138 -1.86 -16.95 -6.13
CA ASP A 138 -2.75 -15.84 -6.49
C ASP A 138 -4.18 -16.35 -6.76
N HIS A 139 -5.15 -15.75 -6.07
CA HIS A 139 -6.55 -16.21 -6.11
C HIS A 139 -7.17 -16.09 -7.51
N ASN A 140 -6.79 -15.07 -8.30
CA ASN A 140 -7.28 -14.93 -9.67
C ASN A 140 -6.72 -16.02 -10.59
N LYS A 141 -5.45 -16.40 -10.39
CA LYS A 141 -4.84 -17.52 -11.11
C LYS A 141 -5.51 -18.81 -10.74
N LEU A 142 -5.57 -19.13 -9.45
CA LEU A 142 -6.20 -20.37 -8.96
C LEU A 142 -7.70 -20.42 -9.28
N GLY A 143 -8.39 -19.28 -9.17
CA GLY A 143 -9.82 -19.19 -9.50
C GLY A 143 -10.11 -19.58 -10.94
N ARG A 144 -9.28 -19.15 -11.89
CA ARG A 144 -9.38 -19.53 -13.31
C ARG A 144 -8.98 -20.98 -13.56
N GLU A 145 -7.80 -21.40 -13.05
CA GLU A 145 -7.28 -22.76 -13.28
C GLU A 145 -8.17 -23.85 -12.68
N LEU A 146 -8.76 -23.59 -11.53
CA LEU A 146 -9.64 -24.52 -10.82
C LEU A 146 -11.12 -24.34 -11.17
N GLU A 147 -11.46 -23.38 -12.03
CA GLU A 147 -12.84 -23.03 -12.41
C GLU A 147 -13.74 -22.74 -11.18
N LEU A 148 -13.24 -21.87 -10.25
CA LEU A 148 -13.94 -21.52 -9.04
C LEU A 148 -14.91 -20.36 -9.23
N PHE A 149 -14.52 -19.36 -10.03
CA PHE A 149 -15.32 -18.18 -10.33
C PHE A 149 -14.96 -17.58 -11.67
N THR A 150 -15.83 -16.74 -12.17
CA THR A 150 -15.62 -15.95 -13.39
C THR A 150 -16.23 -14.57 -13.25
N THR A 151 -15.86 -13.67 -14.15
CA THR A 151 -16.49 -12.34 -14.29
C THR A 151 -17.10 -12.23 -15.67
N VAL A 152 -18.19 -11.48 -15.81
CA VAL A 152 -18.83 -11.18 -17.10
C VAL A 152 -19.13 -9.68 -17.19
N ASP A 153 -18.91 -9.10 -18.35
CA ASP A 153 -18.95 -7.65 -18.55
C ASP A 153 -20.31 -7.02 -18.22
N TYR A 154 -21.40 -7.71 -18.53
CA TYR A 154 -22.77 -7.21 -18.27
C TYR A 154 -23.20 -7.30 -16.79
N ILE A 155 -22.43 -7.97 -15.92
CA ILE A 155 -22.61 -7.90 -14.45
C ILE A 155 -21.70 -6.81 -13.89
N GLY A 156 -20.49 -6.68 -14.39
CA GLY A 156 -19.53 -5.66 -14.02
C GLY A 156 -18.25 -6.21 -13.40
N GLN A 157 -17.22 -5.39 -13.43
CA GLN A 157 -15.92 -5.72 -12.83
C GLN A 157 -16.03 -5.74 -11.30
N GLY A 158 -15.30 -6.66 -10.66
CA GLY A 158 -15.33 -6.81 -9.21
C GLY A 158 -16.54 -7.56 -8.65
N LEU A 159 -17.47 -8.02 -9.53
CA LEU A 159 -18.65 -8.79 -9.16
C LEU A 159 -18.54 -10.23 -9.71
N PRO A 160 -17.79 -11.14 -9.04
CA PRO A 160 -17.55 -12.48 -9.55
C PRO A 160 -18.77 -13.38 -9.44
N ILE A 161 -18.98 -14.22 -10.46
CA ILE A 161 -19.94 -15.32 -10.42
C ILE A 161 -19.21 -16.56 -9.91
N MET A 162 -19.70 -17.16 -8.83
CA MET A 162 -19.19 -18.44 -8.35
C MET A 162 -19.65 -19.57 -9.24
N LEU A 163 -18.70 -20.29 -9.83
CA LEU A 163 -18.94 -21.50 -10.58
C LEU A 163 -19.23 -22.68 -9.63
N PRO A 164 -19.74 -23.84 -10.12
CA PRO A 164 -20.19 -24.92 -9.23
C PRO A 164 -19.16 -25.37 -8.18
N LYS A 165 -17.89 -25.45 -8.53
CA LYS A 165 -16.82 -25.82 -7.58
C LYS A 165 -16.62 -24.73 -6.52
N GLY A 166 -16.56 -23.46 -6.91
CA GLY A 166 -16.42 -22.33 -6.01
C GLY A 166 -17.62 -22.16 -5.08
N ALA A 167 -18.83 -22.25 -5.66
CA ALA A 167 -20.07 -22.22 -4.90
C ALA A 167 -20.13 -23.35 -3.84
N LYS A 168 -19.63 -24.52 -4.21
CA LYS A 168 -19.55 -25.67 -3.27
C LYS A 168 -18.58 -25.41 -2.12
N VAL A 169 -17.42 -24.82 -2.40
CA VAL A 169 -16.44 -24.44 -1.36
C VAL A 169 -17.07 -23.44 -0.39
N ILE A 170 -17.70 -22.36 -0.91
CA ILE A 170 -18.38 -21.36 -0.09
C ILE A 170 -19.46 -22.01 0.80
N GLN A 171 -20.30 -22.87 0.22
CA GLN A 171 -21.34 -23.57 0.97
C GLN A 171 -20.77 -24.41 2.13
N LEU A 172 -19.65 -25.11 1.90
CA LEU A 172 -19.00 -25.91 2.94
C LEU A 172 -18.44 -25.02 4.06
N LEU A 173 -17.81 -23.90 3.70
CA LEU A 173 -17.28 -22.94 4.68
C LEU A 173 -18.42 -22.29 5.49
N GLN A 174 -19.50 -21.88 4.84
CA GLN A 174 -20.67 -21.32 5.54
C GLN A 174 -21.26 -22.29 6.55
N ARG A 175 -21.49 -23.54 6.15
CA ARG A 175 -22.01 -24.57 7.07
C ARG A 175 -21.07 -24.82 8.24
N TRP A 176 -19.78 -24.91 7.95
CA TRP A 176 -18.78 -25.13 8.99
C TRP A 176 -18.75 -23.99 10.00
N ILE A 177 -18.77 -22.72 9.56
CA ILE A 177 -18.71 -21.59 10.48
C ILE A 177 -20.00 -21.46 11.30
N GLU A 178 -21.18 -21.68 10.68
CA GLU A 178 -22.48 -21.69 11.37
C GLU A 178 -22.51 -22.75 12.48
N ASP A 179 -22.05 -23.98 12.19
CA ASP A 179 -21.95 -25.07 13.18
C ASP A 179 -20.98 -24.73 14.33
N GLU A 180 -19.84 -24.06 14.03
CA GLU A 180 -18.86 -23.68 15.04
C GLU A 180 -19.35 -22.50 15.92
N GLU A 181 -20.06 -21.55 15.34
CA GLU A 181 -20.67 -20.43 16.06
C GLU A 181 -21.76 -20.95 17.03
N GLU A 182 -22.63 -21.83 16.58
CA GLU A 182 -23.67 -22.45 17.42
C GLU A 182 -23.04 -23.22 18.59
N LYS A 183 -22.04 -24.06 18.36
CA LYS A 183 -21.32 -24.79 19.41
C LYS A 183 -20.68 -23.87 20.46
N ARG A 184 -20.31 -22.67 20.08
CA ARG A 184 -19.70 -21.66 20.97
C ARG A 184 -20.75 -20.76 21.65
N GLY A 185 -22.03 -20.96 21.37
CA GLY A 185 -23.15 -20.23 21.99
C GLY A 185 -23.47 -18.90 21.30
N TYR A 186 -23.00 -18.65 20.10
CA TYR A 186 -23.42 -17.49 19.32
C TYR A 186 -24.83 -17.69 18.77
N LEU A 187 -25.59 -16.61 18.74
CA LEU A 187 -26.96 -16.62 18.21
C LEU A 187 -26.98 -16.07 16.79
N LEU A 188 -27.49 -16.87 15.86
CA LEU A 188 -27.58 -16.47 14.45
C LEU A 188 -28.60 -15.35 14.28
N THR A 189 -28.20 -14.25 13.67
CA THR A 189 -29.08 -13.16 13.23
C THR A 189 -28.92 -12.91 11.73
N LYS A 190 -29.96 -12.44 11.08
CA LYS A 190 -29.95 -12.03 9.68
C LYS A 190 -30.47 -10.62 9.56
N THR A 191 -29.57 -9.69 9.21
CA THR A 191 -29.90 -8.27 9.05
C THR A 191 -30.02 -7.92 7.57
N PRO A 192 -30.78 -6.86 7.20
CA PRO A 192 -30.87 -6.37 5.84
C PRO A 192 -29.53 -5.93 5.30
N TYR A 193 -29.32 -6.06 3.98
CA TYR A 193 -28.12 -5.52 3.30
C TYR A 193 -28.18 -4.01 3.10
N MET A 194 -29.34 -3.40 3.26
CA MET A 194 -29.60 -1.97 3.04
C MET A 194 -30.31 -1.40 4.26
N ALA A 195 -29.89 -0.22 4.69
CA ALA A 195 -30.48 0.51 5.80
C ALA A 195 -30.51 2.02 5.49
N LYS A 196 -31.23 2.78 6.34
CA LYS A 196 -31.20 4.25 6.28
C LYS A 196 -29.80 4.75 6.59
N SER A 197 -29.44 5.87 5.96
CA SER A 197 -28.15 6.54 6.18
C SER A 197 -27.87 6.84 7.66
N ASP A 198 -28.93 7.03 8.46
CA ASP A 198 -28.82 7.31 9.90
C ASP A 198 -28.07 6.23 10.68
N LEU A 199 -28.25 4.94 10.31
CA LEU A 199 -27.48 3.86 10.92
C LEU A 199 -25.97 4.06 10.73
N TYR A 200 -25.59 4.44 9.53
CA TYR A 200 -24.18 4.64 9.16
C TYR A 200 -23.59 5.93 9.71
N LYS A 201 -24.43 6.94 9.96
CA LYS A 201 -24.03 8.16 10.70
C LYS A 201 -23.76 7.81 12.17
N ILE A 202 -24.62 7.06 12.82
CA ILE A 202 -24.44 6.62 14.22
C ILE A 202 -23.17 5.78 14.37
N SER A 203 -22.89 4.88 13.44
CA SER A 203 -21.70 4.01 13.48
C SER A 203 -20.41 4.66 12.96
N GLY A 204 -20.46 5.91 12.47
CA GLY A 204 -19.33 6.65 11.90
C GLY A 204 -18.91 6.22 10.49
N HIS A 205 -19.54 5.20 9.92
CA HIS A 205 -19.20 4.74 8.56
C HIS A 205 -19.53 5.78 7.49
N TRP A 206 -20.54 6.60 7.70
CA TRP A 206 -20.94 7.65 6.77
C TRP A 206 -19.84 8.69 6.57
N ASP A 207 -19.17 9.10 7.63
CA ASP A 207 -18.14 10.13 7.58
C ASP A 207 -16.81 9.61 6.98
N HIS A 208 -16.53 8.32 7.16
CA HIS A 208 -15.25 7.73 6.76
C HIS A 208 -15.29 7.01 5.39
N TYR A 209 -16.44 6.50 4.98
CA TYR A 209 -16.54 5.60 3.82
C TYR A 209 -17.58 6.01 2.79
N ARG A 210 -18.23 7.17 2.94
CA ARG A 210 -19.33 7.64 2.08
C ARG A 210 -19.00 7.54 0.58
N ASP A 211 -17.80 7.95 0.18
CA ASP A 211 -17.36 7.94 -1.22
C ASP A 211 -17.29 6.54 -1.83
N GLY A 212 -17.15 5.52 -1.00
CA GLY A 212 -17.13 4.11 -1.40
C GLY A 212 -18.45 3.36 -1.18
N MET A 213 -19.50 4.02 -0.66
CA MET A 213 -20.80 3.39 -0.39
C MET A 213 -21.74 3.51 -1.58
N PHE A 214 -22.53 2.46 -1.82
CA PHE A 214 -23.65 2.51 -2.76
C PHE A 214 -24.85 3.15 -2.08
N VAL A 215 -25.18 4.36 -2.49
CA VAL A 215 -26.25 5.18 -1.89
C VAL A 215 -27.43 5.24 -2.84
N LEU A 216 -28.64 5.10 -2.29
CA LEU A 216 -29.93 5.27 -2.99
C LEU A 216 -30.63 6.50 -2.44
N GLY A 217 -30.86 7.48 -3.28
CA GLY A 217 -31.38 8.80 -2.92
C GLY A 217 -30.30 9.88 -3.04
N ASP A 218 -30.60 11.06 -2.61
CA ASP A 218 -29.67 12.19 -2.60
C ASP A 218 -29.01 12.29 -1.22
N PRO A 219 -27.72 11.98 -1.11
CA PRO A 219 -27.01 12.00 0.18
C PRO A 219 -26.82 13.41 0.76
N ASP A 220 -27.02 14.45 -0.04
CA ASP A 220 -26.85 15.85 0.35
C ASP A 220 -28.20 16.54 0.66
N ASP A 221 -29.33 15.91 0.35
CA ASP A 221 -30.69 16.38 0.69
C ASP A 221 -31.17 15.78 2.03
N GLU A 222 -30.91 16.48 3.12
CA GLU A 222 -31.32 16.06 4.47
C GLU A 222 -32.85 16.01 4.67
N THR A 223 -33.62 16.56 3.72
CA THR A 223 -35.10 16.55 3.81
C THR A 223 -35.72 15.25 3.31
N LYS A 224 -34.93 14.42 2.62
CA LYS A 224 -35.36 13.15 2.05
C LYS A 224 -34.69 11.96 2.70
N GLU A 225 -35.43 10.85 2.72
CA GLU A 225 -34.87 9.58 3.18
C GLU A 225 -33.82 9.07 2.19
N CYS A 226 -32.64 8.77 2.71
CA CYS A 226 -31.52 8.22 1.97
C CYS A 226 -31.20 6.81 2.51
N LEU A 227 -31.10 5.84 1.63
CA LEU A 227 -30.74 4.46 1.94
C LEU A 227 -29.34 4.17 1.40
N ALA A 228 -28.61 3.28 2.06
CA ALA A 228 -27.33 2.81 1.55
C ALA A 228 -27.13 1.31 1.76
N LEU A 229 -26.40 0.67 0.85
CA LEU A 229 -25.90 -0.67 1.07
C LEU A 229 -24.83 -0.63 2.16
N ARG A 230 -24.85 -1.61 3.07
CA ARG A 230 -23.87 -1.67 4.14
C ARG A 230 -22.46 -1.83 3.59
N PRO A 231 -21.50 -0.96 3.96
CA PRO A 231 -20.11 -1.07 3.52
C PRO A 231 -19.38 -2.23 4.19
N MET A 232 -19.81 -2.59 5.40
CA MET A 232 -19.25 -3.65 6.24
C MET A 232 -20.37 -4.38 6.97
N THR A 233 -20.04 -5.52 7.58
CA THR A 233 -21.00 -6.33 8.34
C THR A 233 -21.21 -5.88 9.78
N CYS A 234 -20.43 -4.94 10.26
CA CYS A 234 -20.43 -4.48 11.66
C CYS A 234 -21.41 -3.36 12.04
N PRO A 235 -22.01 -2.57 11.17
CA PRO A 235 -23.09 -1.66 11.57
C PRO A 235 -24.38 -2.39 11.90
#